data_5301712c07997c1c4ed1ca00307e09d6
#
_entry.id   5301712c07997c1c4ed1ca00307e09d6
#
_cell.length_a   1.000
_cell.length_b   1.000
_cell.length_c   1.000
_cell.angle_alpha   90.00
_cell.angle_beta   90.00
_cell.angle_gamma   90.00
#
_symmetry.space_group_name_H-M   'P 1'
#
loop_
_entity.id
_entity.type
_entity.pdbx_description
1 polymer ?
#
loop_
_entity_poly.entity_id
_entity_poly.type
_entity_poly.pdbx_seq_one_letter_code
_entity_poly.pdbx_strand_id
1 'polypeptide(L)'
;MSRLRRGLHRAWRWIRVQALFAHGRELELMHRAMGFATLALVTLAPLLIVVAAADPLVQGGFASWLTDGMGLSGPSARVVTDVISPPHNVIGTTSAWSAVLLAVFGVSFGGSVQNAYERIWGLAAGPWHRVWRQATWLIVLTAYLYQEVATKAALHGSQRILLSGLSGVLFFWWGQHFLLGDQVRWRELLPGALATMVGLAGLRAFSYLVFTPLIVTNALSYGAVGTVLVLESWLIGVGFVIYGGALFGRWFCEHHWVMPVHLRRHEDEDGGESGDPGEDEAP
;
A
#
# COMPACT_ATOMS: atom_id res chain seq x y z
N MET A 1 2.63 -2.03 45.54
CA MET A 1 1.57 -1.90 44.51
C MET A 1 2.05 -1.43 43.13
N SER A 2 3.19 -0.78 42.98
CA SER A 2 3.67 -0.24 41.70
C SER A 2 4.29 -1.26 40.70
N ARG A 3 4.78 -2.40 41.18
CA ARG A 3 5.38 -3.45 40.31
C ARG A 3 4.32 -4.33 39.63
N LEU A 4 3.19 -4.59 40.27
CA LEU A 4 2.06 -5.36 39.73
C LEU A 4 1.36 -4.59 38.57
N ARG A 5 1.17 -3.28 38.72
CA ARG A 5 0.59 -2.46 37.65
C ARG A 5 1.48 -2.45 36.41
N ARG A 6 2.81 -2.38 36.54
CA ARG A 6 3.75 -2.43 35.41
C ARG A 6 3.78 -3.79 34.72
N GLY A 7 3.62 -4.88 35.45
CA GLY A 7 3.51 -6.22 34.88
C GLY A 7 2.21 -6.42 34.08
N LEU A 8 1.07 -5.95 34.61
CA LEU A 8 -0.22 -5.99 33.92
C LEU A 8 -0.20 -5.17 32.60
N HIS A 9 0.39 -3.96 32.59
CA HIS A 9 0.52 -3.17 31.37
C HIS A 9 1.44 -3.82 30.31
N ARG A 10 2.48 -4.56 30.72
CA ARG A 10 3.31 -5.34 29.79
C ARG A 10 2.56 -6.55 29.23
N ALA A 11 1.88 -7.32 30.07
CA ALA A 11 1.09 -8.47 29.65
C ALA A 11 -0.04 -8.05 28.68
N TRP A 12 -0.73 -6.95 28.97
CA TRP A 12 -1.77 -6.39 28.10
C TRP A 12 -1.21 -5.93 26.74
N ARG A 13 -0.01 -5.36 26.71
CA ARG A 13 0.67 -4.99 25.46
C ARG A 13 1.04 -6.23 24.65
N TRP A 14 1.53 -7.28 25.27
CA TRP A 14 1.88 -8.54 24.59
C TRP A 14 0.66 -9.24 24.02
N ILE A 15 -0.44 -9.31 24.75
CA ILE A 15 -1.70 -9.90 24.29
C ILE A 15 -2.25 -9.11 23.08
N ARG A 16 -2.17 -7.79 23.10
CA ARG A 16 -2.61 -6.93 22.00
C ARG A 16 -1.77 -7.11 20.74
N VAL A 17 -0.46 -7.22 20.90
CA VAL A 17 0.45 -7.47 19.78
C VAL A 17 0.20 -8.86 19.17
N GLN A 18 0.00 -9.87 20.01
CA GLN A 18 -0.34 -11.23 19.56
C GLN A 18 -1.69 -11.28 18.82
N ALA A 19 -2.69 -10.54 19.27
CA ALA A 19 -3.98 -10.44 18.58
C ALA A 19 -3.82 -9.78 17.18
N LEU A 20 -2.98 -8.76 17.05
CA LEU A 20 -2.67 -8.14 15.77
C LEU A 20 -1.98 -9.12 14.81
N PHE A 21 -1.01 -9.88 15.31
CA PHE A 21 -0.33 -10.90 14.51
C PHE A 21 -1.24 -12.08 14.16
N ALA A 22 -2.14 -12.48 15.05
CA ALA A 22 -3.13 -13.53 14.77
C ALA A 22 -4.09 -13.07 13.64
N HIS A 23 -4.60 -11.85 13.69
CA HIS A 23 -5.43 -11.26 12.64
C HIS A 23 -4.66 -11.13 11.31
N GLY A 24 -3.39 -10.76 11.35
CA GLY A 24 -2.53 -10.71 10.17
C GLY A 24 -2.32 -12.09 9.53
N ARG A 25 -2.25 -13.16 10.33
CA ARG A 25 -2.16 -14.55 9.83
C ARG A 25 -3.46 -15.02 9.19
N GLU A 26 -4.61 -14.71 9.77
CA GLU A 26 -5.93 -15.02 9.20
C GLU A 26 -6.17 -14.30 7.88
N LEU A 27 -5.63 -13.09 7.72
CA LEU A 27 -5.74 -12.29 6.49
C LEU A 27 -4.72 -12.67 5.40
N GLU A 28 -3.87 -13.68 5.64
CA GLU A 28 -2.85 -14.11 4.68
C GLU A 28 -1.99 -12.93 4.15
N LEU A 29 -1.62 -12.00 5.05
CA LEU A 29 -0.92 -10.77 4.68
C LEU A 29 0.32 -11.03 3.82
N MET A 30 1.06 -12.11 4.09
CA MET A 30 2.26 -12.46 3.33
C MET A 30 1.93 -12.82 1.88
N HIS A 31 0.90 -13.62 1.66
CA HIS A 31 0.42 -13.98 0.30
C HIS A 31 -0.03 -12.74 -0.48
N ARG A 32 -0.69 -11.81 0.19
CA ARG A 32 -1.15 -10.56 -0.43
C ARG A 32 0.00 -9.62 -0.75
N ALA A 33 1.00 -9.54 0.13
CA ALA A 33 2.21 -8.76 -0.11
C ALA A 33 3.02 -9.32 -1.30
N MET A 34 3.10 -10.65 -1.46
CA MET A 34 3.70 -11.27 -2.64
C MET A 34 2.91 -10.94 -3.92
N GLY A 35 1.57 -11.09 -3.90
CA GLY A 35 0.73 -10.71 -5.04
C GLY A 35 0.84 -9.23 -5.40
N PHE A 36 0.91 -8.35 -4.39
CA PHE A 36 1.20 -6.93 -4.58
C PHE A 36 2.53 -6.72 -5.30
N ALA A 37 3.61 -7.35 -4.82
CA ALA A 37 4.95 -7.19 -5.36
C ALA A 37 5.03 -7.63 -6.83
N THR A 38 4.50 -8.80 -7.14
CA THR A 38 4.49 -9.34 -8.50
C THR A 38 3.71 -8.43 -9.46
N LEU A 39 2.49 -8.00 -9.09
CA LEU A 39 1.71 -7.09 -9.92
C LEU A 39 2.35 -5.69 -10.02
N ALA A 40 2.94 -5.18 -8.95
CA ALA A 40 3.68 -3.93 -8.97
C ALA A 40 4.88 -4.01 -9.92
N LEU A 41 5.67 -5.09 -9.85
CA LEU A 41 6.83 -5.30 -10.69
C LEU A 41 6.44 -5.39 -12.18
N VAL A 42 5.41 -6.17 -12.50
CA VAL A 42 4.92 -6.31 -13.90
C VAL A 42 4.34 -4.99 -14.41
N THR A 43 3.66 -4.22 -13.56
CA THR A 43 3.10 -2.91 -13.92
C THR A 43 4.20 -1.85 -14.09
N LEU A 44 5.31 -1.99 -13.37
CA LEU A 44 6.41 -1.03 -13.38
C LEU A 44 7.02 -0.84 -14.78
N ALA A 45 7.23 -1.91 -15.53
CA ALA A 45 7.83 -1.84 -16.86
C ALA A 45 7.00 -0.99 -17.86
N PRO A 46 5.71 -1.25 -18.11
CA PRO A 46 4.90 -0.41 -18.97
C PRO A 46 4.71 1.01 -18.42
N LEU A 47 4.65 1.17 -17.09
CA LEU A 47 4.57 2.50 -16.47
C LEU A 47 5.79 3.35 -16.81
N LEU A 48 6.99 2.79 -16.71
CA LEU A 48 8.22 3.48 -17.04
C LEU A 48 8.28 3.92 -18.51
N ILE A 49 7.81 3.07 -19.42
CA ILE A 49 7.78 3.41 -20.87
C ILE A 49 6.78 4.54 -21.12
N VAL A 50 5.59 4.49 -20.49
CA VAL A 50 4.57 5.55 -20.65
C VAL A 50 5.07 6.88 -20.06
N VAL A 51 5.68 6.85 -18.88
CA VAL A 51 6.25 8.05 -18.24
C VAL A 51 7.41 8.62 -19.08
N ALA A 52 8.29 7.75 -19.59
CA ALA A 52 9.40 8.18 -20.45
C ALA A 52 8.94 8.80 -21.78
N ALA A 53 7.84 8.29 -22.34
CA ALA A 53 7.24 8.83 -23.56
C ALA A 53 6.56 10.19 -23.31
N ALA A 54 6.00 10.40 -22.10
CA ALA A 54 5.35 11.65 -21.73
C ALA A 54 6.37 12.77 -21.40
N ASP A 55 7.43 12.45 -20.70
CA ASP A 55 8.49 13.39 -20.31
C ASP A 55 9.85 12.69 -20.16
N PRO A 56 10.74 12.81 -21.15
CA PRO A 56 12.08 12.20 -21.10
C PRO A 56 12.95 12.66 -19.92
N LEU A 57 12.71 13.86 -19.37
CA LEU A 57 13.46 14.39 -18.23
C LEU A 57 13.08 13.66 -16.92
N VAL A 58 11.85 13.19 -16.82
CA VAL A 58 11.34 12.47 -15.64
C VAL A 58 11.79 11.02 -15.62
N GLN A 59 12.14 10.43 -16.76
CA GLN A 59 12.61 9.05 -16.84
C GLN A 59 13.82 8.79 -15.92
N GLY A 60 14.86 9.61 -16.00
CA GLY A 60 16.03 9.52 -15.11
C GLY A 60 15.69 9.81 -13.64
N GLY A 61 14.71 10.69 -13.41
CA GLY A 61 14.19 11.03 -12.11
C GLY A 61 13.45 9.87 -11.43
N PHE A 62 12.69 9.06 -12.17
CA PHE A 62 11.96 7.93 -11.61
C PHE A 62 12.91 6.82 -11.11
N ALA A 63 13.91 6.43 -11.90
CA ALA A 63 14.91 5.46 -11.48
C ALA A 63 15.66 5.92 -10.22
N SER A 64 16.01 7.22 -10.17
CA SER A 64 16.64 7.81 -8.98
C SER A 64 15.66 7.91 -7.78
N TRP A 65 14.38 8.14 -8.01
CA TRP A 65 13.37 8.13 -6.96
C TRP A 65 13.21 6.73 -6.35
N LEU A 66 13.17 5.69 -7.20
CA LEU A 66 13.06 4.30 -6.74
C LEU A 66 14.29 3.88 -5.94
N THR A 67 15.50 4.17 -6.43
CA THR A 67 16.75 3.86 -5.71
C THR A 67 16.85 4.59 -4.38
N ASP A 68 16.37 5.83 -4.31
CA ASP A 68 16.27 6.56 -3.04
C ASP A 68 15.23 5.97 -2.10
N GLY A 69 14.08 5.54 -2.62
CA GLY A 69 13.04 4.83 -1.87
C GLY A 69 13.57 3.54 -1.23
N MET A 70 14.41 2.83 -1.97
CA MET A 70 15.14 1.66 -1.48
C MET A 70 16.31 2.03 -0.56
N GLY A 71 16.66 3.29 -0.38
CA GLY A 71 17.81 3.74 0.39
C GLY A 71 19.16 3.42 -0.25
N LEU A 72 19.21 3.17 -1.57
CA LEU A 72 20.43 2.80 -2.28
C LEU A 72 21.26 4.02 -2.66
N SER A 73 22.60 3.82 -2.70
CA SER A 73 23.55 4.84 -3.12
C SER A 73 24.75 4.20 -3.83
N GLY A 74 25.49 5.01 -4.62
CA GLY A 74 26.72 4.57 -5.28
C GLY A 74 26.52 3.43 -6.29
N PRO A 75 27.30 2.35 -6.24
CA PRO A 75 27.25 1.25 -7.21
C PRO A 75 25.89 0.52 -7.23
N SER A 76 25.29 0.30 -6.07
CA SER A 76 23.99 -0.39 -5.95
C SER A 76 22.86 0.38 -6.67
N ALA A 77 22.84 1.71 -6.55
CA ALA A 77 21.88 2.54 -7.24
C ALA A 77 22.05 2.46 -8.77
N ARG A 78 23.29 2.45 -9.27
CA ARG A 78 23.57 2.31 -10.70
C ARG A 78 23.04 1.00 -11.27
N VAL A 79 23.31 -0.11 -10.61
CA VAL A 79 22.85 -1.44 -11.06
C VAL A 79 21.32 -1.48 -11.21
N VAL A 80 20.59 -0.95 -10.23
CA VAL A 80 19.11 -0.89 -10.31
C VAL A 80 18.66 0.07 -11.41
N THR A 81 19.31 1.23 -11.55
CA THR A 81 19.01 2.20 -12.60
C THR A 81 19.20 1.59 -14.00
N ASP A 82 20.29 0.87 -14.23
CA ASP A 82 20.60 0.25 -15.52
C ASP A 82 19.57 -0.83 -15.92
N VAL A 83 19.07 -1.58 -14.93
CA VAL A 83 18.02 -2.61 -15.16
C VAL A 83 16.66 -1.98 -15.44
N ILE A 84 16.34 -0.86 -14.79
CA ILE A 84 15.01 -0.24 -14.87
C ILE A 84 14.91 0.76 -16.03
N SER A 85 16.02 1.39 -16.45
CA SER A 85 15.99 2.40 -17.52
C SER A 85 15.74 1.75 -18.88
N PRO A 86 14.63 2.05 -19.56
CA PRO A 86 14.39 1.52 -20.91
C PRO A 86 15.41 2.05 -21.91
N PRO A 87 15.83 1.24 -22.89
CA PRO A 87 16.72 1.69 -23.95
C PRO A 87 16.11 2.85 -24.75
N HIS A 88 16.88 3.88 -25.05
CA HIS A 88 16.43 5.08 -25.75
C HIS A 88 15.76 4.83 -27.11
N ASN A 89 15.99 3.68 -27.73
CA ASN A 89 15.49 3.33 -29.06
C ASN A 89 14.07 2.76 -29.07
N VAL A 90 13.44 2.54 -27.90
CA VAL A 90 12.16 1.82 -27.76
C VAL A 90 10.95 2.76 -27.70
N ILE A 91 11.17 4.07 -27.61
CA ILE A 91 10.14 5.06 -27.21
C ILE A 91 9.04 5.30 -28.26
N GLY A 92 9.31 5.10 -29.57
CA GLY A 92 8.39 5.56 -30.62
C GLY A 92 7.21 4.63 -30.95
N THR A 93 7.45 3.34 -31.11
CA THR A 93 6.42 2.36 -31.55
C THR A 93 5.84 1.54 -30.40
N THR A 94 6.53 1.46 -29.28
CA THR A 94 6.19 0.63 -28.14
C THR A 94 5.24 1.34 -27.14
N SER A 95 5.07 2.66 -27.27
CA SER A 95 4.30 3.45 -26.31
C SER A 95 2.81 3.09 -26.29
N ALA A 96 2.18 2.80 -27.43
CA ALA A 96 0.76 2.41 -27.49
C ALA A 96 0.52 1.05 -26.84
N TRP A 97 1.36 0.04 -27.14
CA TRP A 97 1.28 -1.27 -26.48
C TRP A 97 1.57 -1.19 -24.99
N SER A 98 2.53 -0.36 -24.59
CA SER A 98 2.85 -0.11 -23.19
C SER A 98 1.68 0.54 -22.44
N ALA A 99 0.95 1.45 -23.08
CA ALA A 99 -0.26 2.04 -22.50
C ALA A 99 -1.37 0.98 -22.29
N VAL A 100 -1.56 0.07 -23.27
CA VAL A 100 -2.51 -1.05 -23.12
C VAL A 100 -2.09 -2.00 -22.00
N LEU A 101 -0.82 -2.38 -21.95
CA LEU A 101 -0.29 -3.24 -20.88
C LEU A 101 -0.39 -2.55 -19.52
N LEU A 102 -0.09 -1.25 -19.45
CA LEU A 102 -0.26 -0.47 -18.22
C LEU A 102 -1.73 -0.45 -17.77
N ALA A 103 -2.67 -0.29 -18.71
CA ALA A 103 -4.09 -0.33 -18.38
C ALA A 103 -4.49 -1.71 -17.80
N VAL A 104 -4.08 -2.80 -18.44
CA VAL A 104 -4.43 -4.16 -18.01
C VAL A 104 -3.77 -4.51 -16.67
N PHE A 105 -2.46 -4.39 -16.59
CA PHE A 105 -1.72 -4.75 -15.38
C PHE A 105 -1.96 -3.76 -14.25
N GLY A 106 -2.06 -2.46 -14.55
CA GLY A 106 -2.32 -1.42 -13.57
C GLY A 106 -3.71 -1.53 -12.95
N VAL A 107 -4.75 -1.84 -13.74
CA VAL A 107 -6.09 -2.13 -13.20
C VAL A 107 -6.07 -3.39 -12.36
N SER A 108 -5.36 -4.44 -12.78
CA SER A 108 -5.18 -5.66 -11.99
C SER A 108 -4.45 -5.39 -10.67
N PHE A 109 -3.43 -4.56 -10.70
CA PHE A 109 -2.70 -4.10 -9.51
C PHE A 109 -3.61 -3.31 -8.57
N GLY A 110 -4.33 -2.31 -9.09
CA GLY A 110 -5.32 -1.55 -8.32
C GLY A 110 -6.40 -2.44 -7.70
N GLY A 111 -6.87 -3.45 -8.45
CA GLY A 111 -7.81 -4.46 -7.98
C GLY A 111 -7.27 -5.32 -6.84
N SER A 112 -6.00 -5.71 -6.91
CA SER A 112 -5.33 -6.44 -5.83
C SER A 112 -5.24 -5.61 -4.55
N VAL A 113 -4.86 -4.33 -4.66
CA VAL A 113 -4.80 -3.39 -3.53
C VAL A 113 -6.19 -3.17 -2.93
N GLN A 114 -7.20 -2.94 -3.78
CA GLN A 114 -8.58 -2.77 -3.35
C GLN A 114 -9.10 -3.99 -2.59
N ASN A 115 -8.94 -5.20 -3.15
CA ASN A 115 -9.37 -6.44 -2.52
C ASN A 115 -8.69 -6.67 -1.17
N ALA A 116 -7.42 -6.30 -1.03
CA ALA A 116 -6.71 -6.39 0.23
C ALA A 116 -7.29 -5.42 1.28
N TYR A 117 -7.55 -4.17 0.91
CA TYR A 117 -8.16 -3.20 1.82
C TYR A 117 -9.58 -3.61 2.23
N GLU A 118 -10.42 -4.06 1.28
CA GLU A 118 -11.78 -4.54 1.57
C GLU A 118 -11.78 -5.67 2.60
N ARG A 119 -10.90 -6.66 2.42
CA ARG A 119 -10.77 -7.75 3.41
C ARG A 119 -10.23 -7.29 4.75
N ILE A 120 -9.25 -6.37 4.76
CA ILE A 120 -8.73 -5.82 6.01
C ILE A 120 -9.84 -5.11 6.79
N TRP A 121 -10.74 -4.39 6.09
CA TRP A 121 -11.86 -3.68 6.71
C TRP A 121 -13.12 -4.54 6.87
N GLY A 122 -13.09 -5.82 6.50
CA GLY A 122 -14.22 -6.74 6.64
C GLY A 122 -15.39 -6.42 5.70
N LEU A 123 -15.12 -5.74 4.59
CA LEU A 123 -16.13 -5.39 3.60
C LEU A 123 -16.29 -6.51 2.59
N ALA A 124 -17.54 -6.73 2.12
CA ALA A 124 -17.80 -7.67 1.05
C ALA A 124 -17.16 -7.18 -0.27
N ALA A 125 -16.54 -8.11 -1.01
CA ALA A 125 -16.03 -7.80 -2.33
C ALA A 125 -17.18 -7.32 -3.22
N GLY A 126 -17.10 -6.08 -3.68
CA GLY A 126 -18.18 -5.48 -4.45
C GLY A 126 -18.18 -5.85 -5.93
N PRO A 127 -19.24 -5.49 -6.67
CA PRO A 127 -19.43 -5.85 -8.06
C PRO A 127 -18.40 -5.19 -9.01
N TRP A 128 -18.29 -5.74 -10.20
CA TRP A 128 -17.37 -5.41 -11.31
C TRP A 128 -17.32 -3.92 -11.74
N HIS A 129 -18.24 -3.09 -11.29
CA HIS A 129 -18.31 -1.66 -11.60
C HIS A 129 -17.15 -0.81 -11.06
N ARG A 130 -16.15 -1.44 -10.44
CA ARG A 130 -15.04 -0.77 -9.76
C ARG A 130 -13.82 -0.51 -10.63
N VAL A 131 -13.79 -1.02 -11.86
CA VAL A 131 -12.65 -0.83 -12.78
C VAL A 131 -12.29 0.65 -12.97
N TRP A 132 -13.29 1.54 -13.04
CA TRP A 132 -13.05 2.97 -13.12
C TRP A 132 -12.34 3.53 -11.87
N ARG A 133 -12.64 3.00 -10.67
CA ARG A 133 -11.94 3.42 -9.45
C ARG A 133 -10.48 2.96 -9.46
N GLN A 134 -10.23 1.74 -9.88
CA GLN A 134 -8.89 1.20 -10.04
C GLN A 134 -8.09 2.00 -11.08
N ALA A 135 -8.71 2.33 -12.21
CA ALA A 135 -8.11 3.17 -13.25
C ALA A 135 -7.83 4.60 -12.73
N THR A 136 -8.79 5.23 -12.06
CA THR A 136 -8.60 6.56 -11.46
C THR A 136 -7.51 6.54 -10.40
N TRP A 137 -7.51 5.53 -9.52
CA TRP A 137 -6.47 5.38 -8.52
C TRP A 137 -5.09 5.20 -9.14
N LEU A 138 -4.98 4.44 -10.25
CA LEU A 138 -3.74 4.27 -11.00
C LEU A 138 -3.25 5.60 -11.61
N ILE A 139 -4.16 6.40 -12.15
CA ILE A 139 -3.84 7.74 -12.69
C ILE A 139 -3.30 8.63 -11.55
N VAL A 140 -3.97 8.65 -10.41
CA VAL A 140 -3.54 9.45 -9.25
C VAL A 140 -2.23 8.91 -8.67
N LEU A 141 -2.03 7.60 -8.63
CA LEU A 141 -0.74 7.00 -8.25
C LEU A 141 0.37 7.48 -9.20
N THR A 142 0.14 7.44 -10.51
CA THR A 142 1.11 7.90 -11.51
C THR A 142 1.40 9.39 -11.34
N ALA A 143 0.38 10.22 -11.13
CA ALA A 143 0.54 11.65 -10.86
C ALA A 143 1.29 11.92 -9.55
N TYR A 144 1.02 11.13 -8.49
CA TYR A 144 1.75 11.20 -7.23
C TYR A 144 3.23 10.85 -7.41
N LEU A 145 3.53 9.77 -8.14
CA LEU A 145 4.91 9.39 -8.43
C LEU A 145 5.64 10.45 -9.26
N TYR A 146 4.95 11.04 -10.24
CA TYR A 146 5.49 12.14 -11.04
C TYR A 146 5.80 13.37 -10.16
N GLN A 147 4.86 13.75 -9.29
CA GLN A 147 5.04 14.86 -8.35
C GLN A 147 6.23 14.61 -7.40
N GLU A 148 6.39 13.39 -6.88
CA GLU A 148 7.52 13.03 -6.02
C GLU A 148 8.87 13.21 -6.73
N VAL A 149 8.95 12.80 -8.01
CA VAL A 149 10.15 12.98 -8.83
C VAL A 149 10.44 14.47 -9.08
N ALA A 150 9.42 15.24 -9.45
CA ALA A 150 9.54 16.67 -9.69
C ALA A 150 9.95 17.44 -8.42
N THR A 151 9.36 17.10 -7.28
CA THR A 151 9.70 17.69 -5.98
C THR A 151 11.14 17.40 -5.59
N LYS A 152 11.64 16.20 -5.91
CA LYS A 152 13.04 15.83 -5.68
C LYS A 152 14.00 16.72 -6.47
N ALA A 153 13.65 17.09 -7.69
CA ALA A 153 14.46 17.95 -8.52
C ALA A 153 14.44 19.43 -8.07
N ALA A 154 13.30 19.89 -7.54
CA ALA A 154 13.07 21.29 -7.20
C ALA A 154 13.44 21.68 -5.77
N LEU A 155 13.31 20.77 -4.80
CA LEU A 155 13.44 21.08 -3.36
C LEU A 155 14.56 20.28 -2.69
N HIS A 156 15.21 20.92 -1.70
CA HIS A 156 16.30 20.33 -0.92
C HIS A 156 16.03 20.44 0.58
N GLY A 157 16.62 19.54 1.36
CA GLY A 157 16.59 19.61 2.82
C GLY A 157 15.24 19.26 3.47
N SER A 158 14.93 19.92 4.56
CA SER A 158 13.75 19.64 5.41
C SER A 158 12.41 19.88 4.70
N GLN A 159 12.33 20.87 3.81
CA GLN A 159 11.11 21.19 3.07
C GLN A 159 10.68 20.01 2.19
N ARG A 160 11.64 19.35 1.53
CA ARG A 160 11.37 18.14 0.73
C ARG A 160 10.82 17.01 1.59
N ILE A 161 11.43 16.75 2.74
CA ILE A 161 11.00 15.67 3.65
C ILE A 161 9.56 15.90 4.12
N LEU A 162 9.25 17.15 4.52
CA LEU A 162 7.91 17.51 4.96
C LEU A 162 6.87 17.39 3.84
N LEU A 163 7.18 17.88 2.64
CA LEU A 163 6.26 17.83 1.51
C LEU A 163 6.01 16.40 1.06
N SER A 164 7.07 15.59 0.91
CA SER A 164 6.96 14.17 0.54
C SER A 164 6.24 13.36 1.62
N GLY A 165 6.49 13.63 2.90
CA GLY A 165 5.76 13.00 3.99
C GLY A 165 4.28 13.35 4.00
N LEU A 166 3.95 14.63 3.82
CA LEU A 166 2.58 15.11 3.80
C LEU A 166 1.81 14.59 2.57
N SER A 167 2.40 14.69 1.38
CA SER A 167 1.80 14.19 0.14
C SER A 167 1.58 12.68 0.20
N GLY A 168 2.51 11.93 0.79
CA GLY A 168 2.37 10.50 0.99
C GLY A 168 1.23 10.14 1.95
N VAL A 169 1.12 10.82 3.10
CA VAL A 169 -0.02 10.62 4.02
C VAL A 169 -1.33 10.92 3.31
N LEU A 170 -1.42 12.03 2.58
CA LEU A 170 -2.62 12.41 1.84
C LEU A 170 -2.97 11.39 0.77
N PHE A 171 -1.98 10.90 0.02
CA PHE A 171 -2.17 9.87 -1.01
C PHE A 171 -2.71 8.57 -0.41
N PHE A 172 -2.10 8.03 0.66
CA PHE A 172 -2.57 6.80 1.29
C PHE A 172 -3.92 6.99 1.98
N TRP A 173 -4.17 8.13 2.60
CA TRP A 173 -5.44 8.44 3.23
C TRP A 173 -6.59 8.53 2.22
N TRP A 174 -6.40 9.31 1.15
CA TRP A 174 -7.35 9.43 0.05
C TRP A 174 -7.52 8.09 -0.69
N GLY A 175 -6.42 7.42 -1.01
CA GLY A 175 -6.41 6.17 -1.76
C GLY A 175 -7.19 5.05 -1.07
N GLN A 176 -7.00 4.89 0.25
CA GLN A 176 -7.79 3.93 1.03
C GLN A 176 -9.28 4.27 0.98
N HIS A 177 -9.65 5.53 1.25
CA HIS A 177 -11.05 5.96 1.22
C HIS A 177 -11.69 5.73 -0.15
N PHE A 178 -11.01 6.15 -1.20
CA PHE A 178 -11.49 6.02 -2.57
C PHE A 178 -11.66 4.57 -3.01
N LEU A 179 -10.67 3.70 -2.74
CA LEU A 179 -10.75 2.28 -3.09
C LEU A 179 -11.81 1.52 -2.29
N LEU A 180 -12.04 1.89 -1.02
CA LEU A 180 -13.08 1.30 -0.18
C LEU A 180 -14.50 1.81 -0.51
N GLY A 181 -14.63 2.77 -1.40
CA GLY A 181 -15.93 3.21 -1.90
C GLY A 181 -16.77 3.96 -0.92
N ASP A 182 -16.17 4.84 -0.13
CA ASP A 182 -16.83 5.68 0.87
C ASP A 182 -17.51 4.88 2.02
N GLN A 183 -17.24 3.57 2.12
CA GLN A 183 -17.84 2.72 3.15
C GLN A 183 -17.19 2.90 4.53
N VAL A 184 -15.98 3.46 4.58
CA VAL A 184 -15.23 3.72 5.82
C VAL A 184 -15.02 5.23 5.96
N ARG A 185 -15.23 5.75 7.17
CA ARG A 185 -15.12 7.18 7.45
C ARG A 185 -13.68 7.67 7.31
N TRP A 186 -13.49 8.86 6.77
CA TRP A 186 -12.18 9.50 6.61
C TRP A 186 -11.30 9.45 7.88
N ARG A 187 -11.90 9.72 9.05
CA ARG A 187 -11.19 9.75 10.31
C ARG A 187 -10.62 8.39 10.72
N GLU A 188 -11.28 7.32 10.35
CA GLU A 188 -10.89 5.95 10.68
C GLU A 188 -9.70 5.47 9.85
N LEU A 189 -9.50 6.02 8.67
CA LEU A 189 -8.42 5.69 7.76
C LEU A 189 -7.10 6.42 8.06
N LEU A 190 -7.17 7.56 8.77
CA LEU A 190 -5.99 8.39 9.06
C LEU A 190 -4.89 7.65 9.84
N PRO A 191 -5.20 6.89 10.92
CA PRO A 191 -4.17 6.13 11.65
C PRO A 191 -3.45 5.10 10.76
N GLY A 192 -4.18 4.48 9.84
CA GLY A 192 -3.64 3.54 8.84
C GLY A 192 -2.68 4.21 7.87
N ALA A 193 -3.06 5.37 7.34
CA ALA A 193 -2.21 6.15 6.43
C ALA A 193 -0.91 6.62 7.12
N LEU A 194 -1.00 7.11 8.35
CA LEU A 194 0.16 7.48 9.16
C LEU A 194 1.07 6.29 9.45
N ALA A 195 0.49 5.15 9.86
CA ALA A 195 1.24 3.92 10.11
C ALA A 195 1.95 3.42 8.85
N THR A 196 1.30 3.52 7.68
CA THR A 196 1.91 3.19 6.39
C THR A 196 3.13 4.08 6.11
N MET A 197 3.01 5.39 6.29
CA MET A 197 4.14 6.32 6.05
C MET A 197 5.30 6.08 7.00
N VAL A 198 5.04 5.86 8.29
CA VAL A 198 6.06 5.50 9.29
C VAL A 198 6.70 4.15 8.92
N GLY A 199 5.90 3.17 8.51
CA GLY A 199 6.38 1.87 8.06
C GLY A 199 7.26 1.96 6.81
N LEU A 200 6.90 2.79 5.81
CA LEU A 200 7.73 3.03 4.62
C LEU A 200 9.05 3.73 4.97
N ALA A 201 9.03 4.68 5.90
CA ALA A 201 10.25 5.31 6.40
C ALA A 201 11.15 4.28 7.11
N GLY A 202 10.56 3.40 7.92
CA GLY A 202 11.26 2.28 8.56
C GLY A 202 11.80 1.27 7.54
N LEU A 203 11.02 0.91 6.52
CA LEU A 203 11.45 0.03 5.44
C LEU A 203 12.64 0.64 4.67
N ARG A 204 12.61 1.94 4.41
CA ARG A 204 13.73 2.65 3.78
C ARG A 204 15.01 2.56 4.61
N ALA A 205 14.92 2.79 5.92
CA ALA A 205 16.05 2.67 6.83
C ALA A 205 16.58 1.22 6.87
N PHE A 206 15.70 0.24 6.95
CA PHE A 206 16.05 -1.18 6.88
C PHE A 206 16.69 -1.53 5.53
N SER A 207 16.17 -1.01 4.44
CA SER A 207 16.69 -1.26 3.09
C SER A 207 18.12 -0.78 2.92
N TYR A 208 18.45 0.37 3.47
CA TYR A 208 19.82 0.89 3.45
C TYR A 208 20.81 -0.09 4.09
N LEU A 209 20.42 -0.75 5.17
CA LEU A 209 21.27 -1.69 5.90
C LEU A 209 21.38 -3.05 5.21
N VAL A 210 20.30 -3.55 4.63
CA VAL A 210 20.19 -4.94 4.13
C VAL A 210 20.32 -5.02 2.62
N PHE A 211 19.57 -4.20 1.88
CA PHE A 211 19.52 -4.34 0.42
C PHE A 211 20.73 -3.73 -0.28
N THR A 212 21.38 -2.71 0.30
CA THR A 212 22.59 -2.12 -0.30
C THR A 212 23.70 -3.16 -0.53
N PRO A 213 24.15 -3.92 0.48
CA PRO A 213 25.15 -4.99 0.26
C PRO A 213 24.61 -6.14 -0.58
N LEU A 214 23.32 -6.49 -0.42
CA LEU A 214 22.70 -7.61 -1.11
C LEU A 214 22.62 -7.38 -2.62
N ILE A 215 22.29 -6.17 -3.07
CA ILE A 215 22.24 -5.84 -4.50
C ILE A 215 23.61 -5.96 -5.14
N VAL A 216 24.66 -5.42 -4.52
CA VAL A 216 26.02 -5.52 -5.07
C VAL A 216 26.43 -6.98 -5.22
N THR A 217 26.21 -7.80 -4.19
CA THR A 217 26.57 -9.22 -4.20
C THR A 217 25.77 -9.99 -5.26
N ASN A 218 24.46 -9.78 -5.34
CA ASN A 218 23.59 -10.48 -6.29
C ASN A 218 23.80 -10.01 -7.74
N ALA A 219 24.06 -8.71 -7.95
CA ALA A 219 24.39 -8.19 -9.28
C ALA A 219 25.69 -8.78 -9.83
N LEU A 220 26.70 -8.96 -8.97
CA LEU A 220 27.97 -9.60 -9.35
C LEU A 220 27.82 -11.09 -9.64
N SER A 221 26.92 -11.78 -8.91
CA SER A 221 26.77 -13.24 -9.03
C SER A 221 25.75 -13.65 -10.11
N TYR A 222 24.64 -12.92 -10.24
CA TYR A 222 23.48 -13.28 -11.07
C TYR A 222 23.07 -12.19 -12.08
N GLY A 223 23.80 -11.07 -12.15
CA GLY A 223 23.52 -9.96 -13.07
C GLY A 223 22.13 -9.34 -12.86
N ALA A 224 21.46 -9.03 -13.98
CA ALA A 224 20.14 -8.38 -13.96
C ALA A 224 19.08 -9.20 -13.22
N VAL A 225 19.11 -10.52 -13.32
CA VAL A 225 18.12 -11.41 -12.66
C VAL A 225 18.22 -11.27 -11.14
N GLY A 226 19.46 -11.25 -10.60
CA GLY A 226 19.64 -11.05 -9.16
C GLY A 226 19.12 -9.69 -8.67
N THR A 227 19.29 -8.64 -9.48
CA THR A 227 18.80 -7.31 -9.17
C THR A 227 17.25 -7.26 -9.15
N VAL A 228 16.59 -7.92 -10.12
CA VAL A 228 15.12 -8.01 -10.17
C VAL A 228 14.57 -8.75 -8.96
N LEU A 229 15.19 -9.85 -8.54
CA LEU A 229 14.78 -10.61 -7.35
C LEU A 229 14.89 -9.77 -6.06
N VAL A 230 15.95 -8.97 -5.93
CA VAL A 230 16.10 -8.06 -4.79
C VAL A 230 15.03 -6.96 -4.82
N LEU A 231 14.75 -6.40 -6.00
CA LEU A 231 13.69 -5.41 -6.18
C LEU A 231 12.32 -6.01 -5.82
N GLU A 232 12.01 -7.23 -6.25
CA GLU A 232 10.77 -7.91 -5.90
C GLU A 232 10.67 -8.14 -4.38
N SER A 233 11.75 -8.57 -3.74
CA SER A 233 11.81 -8.72 -2.28
C SER A 233 11.52 -7.40 -1.54
N TRP A 234 12.03 -6.29 -2.05
CA TRP A 234 11.73 -4.97 -1.50
C TRP A 234 10.26 -4.58 -1.72
N LEU A 235 9.69 -4.86 -2.89
CA LEU A 235 8.27 -4.62 -3.17
C LEU A 235 7.36 -5.47 -2.28
N ILE A 236 7.76 -6.70 -1.90
CA ILE A 236 7.05 -7.50 -0.89
C ILE A 236 7.03 -6.75 0.44
N GLY A 237 8.16 -6.17 0.85
CA GLY A 237 8.26 -5.32 2.03
C GLY A 237 7.33 -4.11 1.97
N VAL A 238 7.25 -3.43 0.82
CA VAL A 238 6.31 -2.31 0.58
C VAL A 238 4.87 -2.77 0.73
N GLY A 239 4.48 -3.86 0.08
CA GLY A 239 3.14 -4.44 0.19
C GLY A 239 2.78 -4.81 1.63
N PHE A 240 3.72 -5.42 2.35
CA PHE A 240 3.54 -5.75 3.76
C PHE A 240 3.33 -4.52 4.64
N VAL A 241 4.06 -3.43 4.40
CA VAL A 241 3.91 -2.17 5.12
C VAL A 241 2.57 -1.50 4.81
N ILE A 242 2.14 -1.49 3.55
CA ILE A 242 0.87 -0.89 3.13
C ILE A 242 -0.31 -1.62 3.79
N TYR A 243 -0.33 -2.94 3.71
CA TYR A 243 -1.41 -3.75 4.28
C TYR A 243 -1.34 -3.82 5.82
N GLY A 244 -0.14 -3.90 6.37
CA GLY A 244 0.08 -3.85 7.81
C GLY A 244 -0.33 -2.50 8.42
N GLY A 245 -0.07 -1.40 7.72
CA GLY A 245 -0.52 -0.06 8.09
C GLY A 245 -2.05 0.06 8.12
N ALA A 246 -2.73 -0.46 7.08
CA ALA A 246 -4.19 -0.49 7.04
C ALA A 246 -4.78 -1.36 8.16
N LEU A 247 -4.19 -2.53 8.41
CA LEU A 247 -4.58 -3.42 9.51
C LEU A 247 -4.40 -2.75 10.88
N PHE A 248 -3.28 -2.05 11.07
CA PHE A 248 -3.04 -1.26 12.28
C PHE A 248 -4.10 -0.16 12.45
N GLY A 249 -4.45 0.53 11.35
CA GLY A 249 -5.50 1.56 11.35
C GLY A 249 -6.84 1.00 11.83
N ARG A 250 -7.28 -0.13 11.25
CA ARG A 250 -8.49 -0.83 11.69
C ARG A 250 -8.43 -1.22 13.16
N TRP A 251 -7.36 -1.90 13.57
CA TRP A 251 -7.18 -2.29 14.98
C TRP A 251 -7.21 -1.10 15.94
N PHE A 252 -6.59 0.04 15.55
CA PHE A 252 -6.59 1.27 16.34
C PHE A 252 -8.01 1.83 16.52
N CYS A 253 -8.80 1.83 15.46
CA CYS A 253 -10.19 2.30 15.50
C CYS A 253 -11.08 1.40 16.37
N GLU A 254 -10.95 0.07 16.26
CA GLU A 254 -11.71 -0.89 17.08
C GLU A 254 -11.42 -0.75 18.58
N HIS A 255 -10.23 -0.29 18.96
CA HIS A 255 -9.83 -0.19 20.36
C HIS A 255 -9.96 1.21 20.99
N HIS A 256 -10.04 2.26 20.17
CA HIS A 256 -10.02 3.65 20.65
C HIS A 256 -11.25 4.46 20.24
N TRP A 257 -11.97 4.08 19.22
CA TRP A 257 -13.10 4.82 18.68
C TRP A 257 -14.25 3.86 18.37
N VAL A 258 -15.19 3.72 19.34
CA VAL A 258 -16.59 3.30 19.18
C VAL A 258 -16.90 2.09 18.30
N MET A 259 -17.71 1.18 18.87
CA MET A 259 -18.40 0.01 18.32
C MET A 259 -18.61 0.01 16.80
N PRO A 260 -18.32 -1.12 16.13
CA PRO A 260 -18.54 -1.27 14.69
C PRO A 260 -20.04 -1.19 14.37
N VAL A 261 -20.36 -0.37 13.39
CA VAL A 261 -21.72 -0.10 12.87
C VAL A 261 -22.45 -1.37 12.42
N HIS A 262 -21.74 -2.47 12.17
CA HIS A 262 -22.31 -3.74 11.75
C HIS A 262 -23.08 -4.50 12.85
N LEU A 263 -22.83 -4.25 14.11
CA LEU A 263 -23.57 -4.90 15.20
C LEU A 263 -24.93 -4.22 15.48
N ARG A 264 -25.11 -2.98 15.06
CA ARG A 264 -26.37 -2.24 15.25
C ARG A 264 -27.50 -2.73 14.33
N ARG A 265 -27.18 -3.35 13.18
CA ARG A 265 -28.21 -3.84 12.25
C ARG A 265 -28.87 -5.16 12.69
N HIS A 266 -28.16 -6.00 13.47
CA HIS A 266 -28.73 -7.25 14.01
C HIS A 266 -29.57 -7.04 15.27
N GLU A 267 -29.29 -6.00 16.06
CA GLU A 267 -30.12 -5.69 17.25
C GLU A 267 -31.45 -5.05 16.87
N ASP A 268 -31.51 -4.30 15.76
CA ASP A 268 -32.76 -3.69 15.27
C ASP A 268 -33.66 -4.70 14.54
N GLU A 269 -33.12 -5.84 14.04
CA GLU A 269 -33.90 -6.92 13.42
C GLU A 269 -34.44 -7.90 14.47
N ASP A 270 -33.71 -8.18 15.55
CA ASP A 270 -34.17 -9.07 16.64
C ASP A 270 -35.11 -8.38 17.62
N GLY A 271 -35.12 -7.06 17.68
CA GLY A 271 -36.00 -6.28 18.56
C GLY A 271 -37.43 -6.06 18.02
N GLY A 272 -37.68 -6.40 16.75
CA GLY A 272 -38.96 -6.14 16.07
C GLY A 272 -39.97 -7.29 16.07
N GLU A 273 -39.61 -8.49 16.49
CA GLU A 273 -40.43 -9.71 16.32
C GLU A 273 -41.07 -10.26 17.63
N SER A 274 -41.02 -9.52 18.70
CA SER A 274 -41.68 -9.92 19.97
C SER A 274 -42.79 -8.94 20.35
N GLY A 275 -43.91 -9.04 19.68
CA GLY A 275 -45.08 -8.27 20.05
C GLY A 275 -46.25 -8.51 19.12
N ASP A 276 -46.97 -9.60 19.26
CA ASP A 276 -48.41 -9.65 19.44
C ASP A 276 -48.93 -11.10 19.53
N PRO A 277 -49.34 -11.59 20.69
CA PRO A 277 -50.31 -12.66 20.75
C PRO A 277 -51.69 -11.99 20.91
N GLY A 278 -52.36 -11.81 19.75
CA GLY A 278 -53.77 -11.38 19.72
C GLY A 278 -54.65 -12.38 20.38
N GLU A 279 -55.15 -12.02 21.53
CA GLU A 279 -56.42 -12.49 22.06
C GLU A 279 -57.54 -12.04 21.12
N ASP A 280 -58.32 -12.99 20.65
CA ASP A 280 -59.75 -12.75 20.47
C ASP A 280 -60.51 -14.07 20.65
N GLU A 281 -61.18 -14.15 21.80
CA GLU A 281 -62.30 -15.03 22.11
C GLU A 281 -63.60 -14.51 21.48
N ALA A 282 -64.29 -15.42 20.95
CA ALA A 282 -65.72 -15.74 20.89
C ALA A 282 -66.78 -14.62 21.24
N PRO A 283 -68.08 -14.85 21.00
CA PRO A 283 -68.82 -16.08 21.16
C PRO A 283 -69.46 -16.67 19.90
#